data_8ae404766c8c44ccda10ddb79ef16f6a
#
_entry.id   8ae404766c8c44ccda10ddb79ef16f6a
#
_cell.length_a   1.000
_cell.length_b   1.000
_cell.length_c   1.000
_cell.angle_alpha   90.00
_cell.angle_beta   90.00
_cell.angle_gamma   90.00
#
_symmetry.space_group_name_H-M   'P 1'
#
loop_
_entity.id
_entity.type
_entity.pdbx_description
1 polymer ?
#
loop_
_entity_poly.entity_id
_entity_poly.type
_entity_poly.pdbx_seq_one_letter_code
_entity_poly.pdbx_strand_id
1 'polypeptide(L)'
;MEINKDLIAASSTSIVLAILTEGDSYGYAILKRVRELSGGRLEWTDGMLYPVLHRLERLGHVEAWWEVAESGRRRKYYRITPRGRAQLAEERRQWQAVDATLRGIWQALFHSVPASRVPSGTLGGRSAAPLPQGA
;
A
#
# COMPACT_ATOMS: atom_id res chain seq x y z
N MET A 1 -16.53 7.06 -2.84
CA MET A 1 -15.49 8.02 -2.46
C MET A 1 -14.22 7.75 -3.24
N GLU A 2 -13.66 8.79 -3.82
CA GLU A 2 -12.40 8.64 -4.54
C GLU A 2 -11.23 8.90 -3.60
N ILE A 3 -10.20 8.11 -3.74
CA ILE A 3 -9.00 8.28 -2.95
C ILE A 3 -8.11 9.31 -3.65
N ASN A 4 -7.52 10.21 -2.88
CA ASN A 4 -6.66 11.26 -3.41
C ASN A 4 -5.46 10.67 -4.17
N LYS A 5 -5.09 11.30 -5.29
CA LYS A 5 -4.03 10.80 -6.15
C LYS A 5 -2.67 10.70 -5.46
N ASP A 6 -2.39 11.62 -4.55
CA ASP A 6 -1.10 11.59 -3.86
C ASP A 6 -0.99 10.39 -2.94
N LEU A 7 -2.10 10.03 -2.29
CA LEU A 7 -2.14 8.83 -1.45
C LEU A 7 -1.99 7.57 -2.29
N ILE A 8 -2.64 7.55 -3.45
CA ILE A 8 -2.51 6.43 -4.38
C ILE A 8 -1.07 6.30 -4.84
N ALA A 9 -0.46 7.41 -5.23
CA ALA A 9 0.91 7.39 -5.73
C ALA A 9 1.87 6.85 -4.68
N ALA A 10 1.67 7.23 -3.43
CA ALA A 10 2.55 6.78 -2.35
C ALA A 10 2.48 5.27 -2.13
N SER A 11 1.35 4.64 -2.43
CA SER A 11 1.16 3.21 -2.21
C SER A 11 1.34 2.37 -3.47
N SER A 12 1.63 2.99 -4.61
CA SER A 12 1.58 2.31 -5.90
C SER A 12 2.58 1.16 -6.04
N THR A 13 3.81 1.35 -5.55
CA THR A 13 4.81 0.28 -5.65
C THR A 13 4.40 -0.94 -4.83
N SER A 14 3.88 -0.72 -3.64
CA SER A 14 3.40 -1.81 -2.78
C SER A 14 2.26 -2.57 -3.43
N ILE A 15 1.34 -1.85 -4.06
CA ILE A 15 0.18 -2.47 -4.71
C ILE A 15 0.63 -3.35 -5.87
N VAL A 16 1.51 -2.84 -6.73
CA VAL A 16 1.99 -3.62 -7.87
C VAL A 16 2.77 -4.85 -7.42
N LEU A 17 3.68 -4.68 -6.45
CA LEU A 17 4.44 -5.82 -5.93
C LEU A 17 3.52 -6.86 -5.33
N ALA A 18 2.50 -6.44 -4.58
CA ALA A 18 1.55 -7.38 -3.97
C ALA A 18 0.79 -8.17 -5.03
N ILE A 19 0.34 -7.50 -6.08
CA ILE A 19 -0.36 -8.18 -7.17
C ILE A 19 0.54 -9.21 -7.84
N LEU A 20 1.81 -8.89 -8.03
CA LEU A 20 2.73 -9.82 -8.67
C LEU A 20 3.09 -11.02 -7.81
N THR A 21 2.77 -11.00 -6.51
CA THR A 21 2.92 -12.21 -5.69
C THR A 21 1.89 -13.28 -6.08
N GLU A 22 0.81 -12.90 -6.77
CA GLU A 22 -0.18 -13.87 -7.23
C GLU A 22 0.32 -14.66 -8.44
N GLY A 23 1.33 -14.16 -9.13
CA GLY A 23 1.89 -14.79 -10.31
C GLY A 23 2.34 -13.76 -11.33
N ASP A 24 2.96 -14.22 -12.39
CA ASP A 24 3.41 -13.35 -13.48
C ASP A 24 2.22 -12.66 -14.10
N SER A 25 2.40 -11.41 -14.52
CA SER A 25 1.29 -10.63 -15.04
C SER A 25 1.78 -9.60 -16.06
N TYR A 26 0.85 -8.91 -16.69
CA TYR A 26 1.15 -7.88 -17.68
C TYR A 26 0.24 -6.67 -17.42
N GLY A 27 0.55 -5.55 -18.09
CA GLY A 27 -0.07 -4.27 -17.74
C GLY A 27 -1.59 -4.29 -17.61
N TYR A 28 -2.28 -4.80 -18.64
CA TYR A 28 -3.75 -4.80 -18.61
C TYR A 28 -4.29 -5.63 -17.44
N ALA A 29 -3.69 -6.81 -17.22
CA ALA A 29 -4.14 -7.67 -16.13
C ALA A 29 -3.87 -7.04 -14.76
N ILE A 30 -2.76 -6.32 -14.62
CA ILE A 30 -2.46 -5.61 -13.39
C ILE A 30 -3.51 -4.53 -13.15
N LEU A 31 -3.82 -3.73 -14.17
CA LEU A 31 -4.84 -2.68 -14.04
C LEU A 31 -6.19 -3.25 -13.63
N LYS A 32 -6.57 -4.35 -14.26
CA LYS A 32 -7.82 -5.02 -13.93
C LYS A 32 -7.83 -5.49 -12.49
N ARG A 33 -6.71 -6.06 -12.05
CA ARG A 33 -6.60 -6.59 -10.70
C ARG A 33 -6.66 -5.49 -9.64
N VAL A 34 -6.05 -4.34 -9.93
CA VAL A 34 -6.14 -3.18 -9.04
C VAL A 34 -7.60 -2.79 -8.82
N ARG A 35 -8.36 -2.74 -9.91
CA ARG A 35 -9.77 -2.39 -9.81
C ARG A 35 -10.54 -3.41 -9.00
N GLU A 36 -10.30 -4.70 -9.26
CA GLU A 36 -10.98 -5.77 -8.55
C GLU A 36 -10.69 -5.74 -7.06
N LEU A 37 -9.41 -5.67 -6.70
CA LEU A 37 -9.01 -5.74 -5.30
C LEU A 37 -9.44 -4.52 -4.51
N SER A 38 -9.56 -3.39 -5.17
CA SER A 38 -9.96 -2.15 -4.49
C SER A 38 -11.46 -1.96 -4.44
N GLY A 39 -12.22 -2.90 -4.99
CA GLY A 39 -13.67 -2.74 -5.08
C GLY A 39 -14.07 -1.56 -5.95
N GLY A 40 -13.26 -1.26 -6.95
CA GLY A 40 -13.50 -0.16 -7.87
C GLY A 40 -13.06 1.20 -7.38
N ARG A 41 -12.47 1.28 -6.18
CA ARG A 41 -12.02 2.56 -5.64
C ARG A 41 -10.78 3.10 -6.31
N LEU A 42 -9.97 2.22 -6.89
CA LEU A 42 -8.77 2.60 -7.60
C LEU A 42 -8.94 2.25 -9.06
N GLU A 43 -8.92 3.28 -9.91
CA GLU A 43 -8.95 3.09 -11.35
C GLU A 43 -7.68 3.69 -11.91
N TRP A 44 -6.69 2.84 -12.12
CA TRP A 44 -5.41 3.27 -12.65
C TRP A 44 -5.45 3.26 -14.17
N THR A 45 -4.65 4.12 -14.76
CA THR A 45 -4.45 4.16 -16.20
C THR A 45 -3.06 3.64 -16.53
N ASP A 46 -2.80 3.39 -17.81
CA ASP A 46 -1.48 3.03 -18.28
C ASP A 46 -0.46 4.08 -17.85
N GLY A 47 -0.84 5.35 -17.93
CA GLY A 47 0.07 6.44 -17.56
C GLY A 47 0.46 6.44 -16.10
N MET A 48 -0.36 5.85 -15.24
CA MET A 48 -0.03 5.70 -13.83
C MET A 48 0.80 4.45 -13.58
N LEU A 49 0.50 3.38 -14.29
CA LEU A 49 1.10 2.08 -14.03
C LEU A 49 2.53 1.96 -14.59
N TYR A 50 2.73 2.33 -15.84
CA TYR A 50 4.01 2.05 -16.49
C TYR A 50 5.22 2.73 -15.84
N PRO A 51 5.13 3.97 -15.36
CA PRO A 51 6.25 4.55 -14.61
C PRO A 51 6.61 3.75 -13.36
N VAL A 52 5.61 3.18 -12.69
CA VAL A 52 5.84 2.34 -11.51
C VAL A 52 6.56 1.06 -11.91
N LEU A 53 6.10 0.40 -12.98
CA LEU A 53 6.73 -0.82 -13.46
C LEU A 53 8.17 -0.58 -13.88
N HIS A 54 8.43 0.53 -14.60
CA HIS A 54 9.78 0.88 -15.02
C HIS A 54 10.69 1.11 -13.82
N ARG A 55 10.18 1.77 -12.80
CA ARG A 55 10.95 2.01 -11.58
C ARG A 55 11.27 0.69 -10.86
N LEU A 56 10.29 -0.18 -10.73
CA LEU A 56 10.49 -1.47 -10.08
C LEU A 56 11.49 -2.34 -10.84
N GLU A 57 11.43 -2.29 -12.16
CA GLU A 57 12.38 -3.02 -12.99
C GLU A 57 13.80 -2.47 -12.81
N ARG A 58 13.94 -1.15 -12.82
CA ARG A 58 15.23 -0.50 -12.65
C ARG A 58 15.85 -0.81 -11.29
N LEU A 59 15.03 -0.93 -10.26
CA LEU A 59 15.49 -1.25 -8.92
C LEU A 59 15.75 -2.75 -8.71
N GLY A 60 15.39 -3.56 -9.68
CA GLY A 60 15.58 -5.01 -9.57
C GLY A 60 14.50 -5.70 -8.73
N HIS A 61 13.40 -5.02 -8.48
CA HIS A 61 12.29 -5.59 -7.71
C HIS A 61 11.36 -6.42 -8.56
N VAL A 62 11.37 -6.18 -9.87
CA VAL A 62 10.67 -7.04 -10.83
C VAL A 62 11.61 -7.26 -12.01
N GLU A 63 11.37 -8.35 -12.72
CA GLU A 63 12.01 -8.59 -14.00
C GLU A 63 10.93 -8.68 -15.07
N ALA A 64 11.29 -8.36 -16.29
CA ALA A 64 10.32 -8.26 -17.38
C ALA A 64 10.85 -8.93 -18.63
N TRP A 65 9.93 -9.46 -19.42
CA TRP A 65 10.28 -10.07 -20.71
C TRP A 65 9.07 -9.99 -21.64
N TRP A 66 9.34 -10.20 -22.93
CA TRP A 66 8.29 -10.19 -23.93
C TRP A 66 7.90 -11.62 -24.31
N GLU A 67 6.60 -11.85 -24.47
CA GLU A 67 6.09 -13.12 -24.97
C GLU A 67 5.01 -12.83 -26.00
N VAL A 68 4.80 -13.83 -26.87
CA VAL A 68 3.72 -13.77 -27.83
C VAL A 68 2.54 -14.54 -27.23
N ALA A 69 1.41 -13.83 -27.04
CA ALA A 69 0.20 -14.45 -26.54
C ALA A 69 -0.44 -15.33 -27.60
N GLU A 70 -1.41 -16.14 -27.22
CA GLU A 70 -2.11 -17.01 -28.15
C GLU A 70 -2.75 -16.24 -29.30
N SER A 71 -3.17 -15.01 -29.02
CA SER A 71 -3.76 -14.14 -30.03
C SER A 71 -2.76 -13.64 -31.05
N GLY A 72 -1.47 -13.96 -30.91
CA GLY A 72 -0.42 -13.43 -31.76
C GLY A 72 0.12 -12.09 -31.28
N ARG A 73 -0.45 -11.53 -30.25
CA ARG A 73 -0.07 -10.23 -29.73
C ARG A 73 1.14 -10.36 -28.80
N ARG A 74 2.08 -9.43 -28.95
CA ARG A 74 3.23 -9.40 -28.04
C ARG A 74 2.82 -8.70 -26.75
N ARG A 75 3.18 -9.29 -25.61
CA ARG A 75 2.92 -8.74 -24.30
C ARG A 75 4.18 -8.73 -23.48
N LYS A 76 4.39 -7.66 -22.72
CA LYS A 76 5.48 -7.58 -21.78
C LYS A 76 4.97 -8.09 -20.43
N TYR A 77 5.60 -9.16 -19.96
CA TYR A 77 5.25 -9.78 -18.69
C TYR A 77 6.20 -9.34 -17.60
N TYR A 78 5.74 -9.36 -16.39
CA TYR A 78 6.48 -8.94 -15.21
C TYR A 78 6.38 -10.00 -14.14
N ARG A 79 7.50 -10.19 -13.42
CA ARG A 79 7.59 -11.15 -12.31
C ARG A 79 8.27 -10.46 -11.14
N ILE A 80 7.75 -10.67 -9.93
CA ILE A 80 8.41 -10.16 -8.74
C ILE A 80 9.67 -10.99 -8.48
N THR A 81 10.75 -10.31 -8.10
CA THR A 81 12.02 -10.97 -7.79
C THR A 81 12.13 -11.21 -6.28
N PRO A 82 13.11 -12.01 -5.83
CA PRO A 82 13.36 -12.12 -4.39
C PRO A 82 13.60 -10.77 -3.72
N ARG A 83 14.32 -9.85 -4.40
CA ARG A 83 14.50 -8.50 -3.88
C ARG A 83 13.17 -7.76 -3.79
N GLY A 84 12.31 -7.96 -4.77
CA GLY A 84 10.98 -7.34 -4.74
C GLY A 84 10.14 -7.87 -3.60
N ARG A 85 10.24 -9.16 -3.31
CA ARG A 85 9.50 -9.73 -2.17
C ARG A 85 9.99 -9.17 -0.84
N ALA A 86 11.31 -9.02 -0.70
CA ALA A 86 11.86 -8.43 0.51
C ALA A 86 11.43 -6.98 0.65
N GLN A 87 11.44 -6.23 -0.45
CA GLN A 87 11.00 -4.85 -0.45
C GLN A 87 9.51 -4.73 -0.09
N LEU A 88 8.69 -5.62 -0.63
CA LEU A 88 7.27 -5.62 -0.30
C LEU A 88 7.06 -5.87 1.19
N ALA A 89 7.78 -6.82 1.76
CA ALA A 89 7.66 -7.11 3.19
C ALA A 89 8.01 -5.87 4.02
N GLU A 90 9.05 -5.15 3.62
CA GLU A 90 9.45 -3.93 4.30
C GLU A 90 8.39 -2.83 4.17
N GLU A 91 7.87 -2.64 2.94
CA GLU A 91 6.84 -1.62 2.72
C GLU A 91 5.56 -1.95 3.49
N ARG A 92 5.20 -3.24 3.57
CA ARG A 92 4.02 -3.62 4.34
C ARG A 92 4.19 -3.28 5.82
N ARG A 93 5.38 -3.53 6.37
CA ARG A 93 5.63 -3.16 7.77
C ARG A 93 5.51 -1.65 7.97
N GLN A 94 6.05 -0.87 7.04
CA GLN A 94 5.97 0.58 7.15
C GLN A 94 4.54 1.10 7.04
N TRP A 95 3.76 0.55 6.10
CA TRP A 95 2.36 0.95 5.97
C TRP A 95 1.54 0.57 7.20
N GLN A 96 1.83 -0.59 7.79
CA GLN A 96 1.16 -0.99 9.03
C GLN A 96 1.50 -0.01 10.15
N ALA A 97 2.75 0.43 10.23
CA ALA A 97 3.16 1.40 11.24
C ALA A 97 2.48 2.75 11.01
N VAL A 98 2.40 3.20 9.76
CA VAL A 98 1.70 4.43 9.42
C VAL A 98 0.22 4.33 9.81
N ASP A 99 -0.41 3.23 9.45
CA ASP A 99 -1.83 3.02 9.76
C ASP A 99 -2.07 3.05 11.26
N ALA A 100 -1.25 2.33 12.03
CA ALA A 100 -1.40 2.29 13.48
C ALA A 100 -1.18 3.67 14.10
N THR A 101 -0.20 4.41 13.60
CA THR A 101 0.09 5.75 14.07
C THR A 101 -1.09 6.70 13.82
N LEU A 102 -1.64 6.64 12.60
CA LEU A 102 -2.79 7.48 12.26
C LEU A 102 -4.01 7.13 13.10
N ARG A 103 -4.26 5.84 13.31
CA ARG A 103 -5.39 5.41 14.14
C ARG A 103 -5.25 5.94 15.56
N GLY A 104 -4.02 5.90 16.11
CA GLY A 104 -3.79 6.45 17.44
C GLY A 104 -4.05 7.93 17.52
N ILE A 105 -3.61 8.68 16.50
CA ILE A 105 -3.84 10.12 16.44
C ILE A 105 -5.32 10.42 16.32
N TRP A 106 -6.03 9.73 15.42
CA TRP A 106 -7.47 9.93 15.26
C TRP A 106 -8.21 9.62 16.55
N GLN A 107 -7.82 8.53 17.21
CA GLN A 107 -8.44 8.14 18.46
C GLN A 107 -8.26 9.23 19.52
N ALA A 108 -7.05 9.76 19.63
CA ALA A 108 -6.75 10.77 20.64
C ALA A 108 -7.50 12.08 20.39
N LEU A 109 -7.65 12.46 19.13
CA LEU A 109 -8.19 13.78 18.79
C LEU A 109 -9.68 13.79 18.50
N PHE A 110 -10.22 12.68 17.99
CA PHE A 110 -11.61 12.70 17.50
C PHE A 110 -12.53 11.70 18.19
N HIS A 111 -12.00 10.79 18.98
CA HIS A 111 -12.82 9.79 19.65
C HIS A 111 -12.69 9.82 21.16
N SER A 112 -12.00 10.83 21.70
CA SER A 112 -11.92 10.94 23.13
C SER A 112 -13.30 11.33 23.65
N VAL A 113 -13.66 10.76 24.77
CA VAL A 113 -14.95 11.02 25.36
C VAL A 113 -14.90 12.33 26.10
N PRO A 114 -15.66 13.30 25.67
CA PRO A 114 -15.60 14.60 26.28
C PRO A 114 -15.99 14.61 27.73
N ALA A 115 -16.96 13.87 28.03
CA ALA A 115 -17.48 13.91 29.38
C ALA A 115 -16.49 13.42 30.35
N SER A 116 -15.68 12.69 29.90
CA SER A 116 -14.78 12.19 30.78
C SER A 116 -13.85 13.12 31.21
N ARG A 117 -13.94 13.89 31.02
CA ARG A 117 -13.10 14.60 31.39
C ARG A 117 -13.11 14.88 32.60
N VAL A 118 -13.03 14.47 33.16
CA VAL A 118 -13.09 14.73 34.18
C VAL A 118 -12.22 15.06 34.86
N PRO A 119 -12.17 15.28 35.25
CA PRO A 119 -11.59 15.80 35.78
C PRO A 119 -10.58 15.66 36.48
N SER A 120 -10.39 15.74 36.83
CA SER A 120 -9.64 15.78 37.30
C SER A 120 -8.84 15.37 37.79
N GLY A 121 -8.69 15.18 37.79
CA GLY A 121 -7.95 14.89 38.22
C GLY A 121 -7.26 14.24 38.54
N THR A 122 -7.40 13.93 38.60
CA THR A 122 -6.88 13.29 38.82
C THR A 122 -5.95 12.91 38.46
N LEU A 123 -5.82 12.83 38.56
CA LEU A 123 -4.97 12.57 38.31
C LEU A 123 -4.08 12.10 38.08
N GLY A 124 -3.91 12.03 38.23
CA GLY A 124 -3.14 11.70 37.95
C GLY A 124 -2.55 11.13 37.52
N GLY A 125 -2.66 10.75 37.41
CA GLY A 125 -2.19 10.24 36.89
C GLY A 125 -1.59 9.74 36.34
N ARG A 126 -1.55 9.59 36.35
CA ARG A 126 -0.98 9.10 35.80
C ARG A 126 -0.39 8.63 35.11
N SER A 127 -0.36 8.41 35.14
CA SER A 127 0.16 8.02 34.52
C SER A 127 0.49 7.49 33.85
N ALA A 128 0.38 7.28 33.68
CA ALA A 128 0.70 6.80 33.00
C ALA A 128 0.97 6.36 32.16
N ALA A 129 0.93 6.28 31.90
CA ALA A 129 1.15 5.92 31.03
C ALA A 129 1.62 5.43 30.29
N PRO A 130 1.63 5.02 29.90
CA PRO A 130 2.08 4.39 29.16
C PRO A 130 2.40 4.30 28.11
N LEU A 131 2.71 4.30 27.89
CA LEU A 131 3.04 4.30 26.87
C LEU A 131 3.26 3.55 26.06
N PRO A 132 3.17 3.26 25.63
CA PRO A 132 3.24 2.55 24.81
C PRO A 132 3.95 2.11 24.08
N GLN A 133 4.18 1.66 23.94
CA GLN A 133 4.70 1.27 23.29
C GLN A 133 4.70 1.11 22.29
N GLY A 134 4.84 1.14 21.95
CA GLY A 134 4.85 1.08 21.05
C GLY A 134 5.00 0.98 20.27
N ALA A 135 4.98 1.10 20.55
CA ALA A 135 5.09 1.06 19.79
C ALA A 135 5.21 0.94 18.88
#